data_ab643e5b0ec9430e107288788532024f
#
_entry.id   ab643e5b0ec9430e107288788532024f
#
_cell.length_a   1.000
_cell.length_b   1.000
_cell.length_c   1.000
_cell.angle_alpha   90.00
_cell.angle_beta   90.00
_cell.angle_gamma   90.00
#
_symmetry.space_group_name_H-M   'P 1'
#
loop_
_entity.id
_entity.type
_entity.pdbx_description
1 polymer ?
#
loop_
_entity_poly.entity_id
_entity_poly.type
_entity_poly.pdbx_seq_one_letter_code
_entity_poly.pdbx_strand_id
1 'polypeptide(L)'
;MLSTEEIRGSLEVTEKGRIRQSIQNCKHVLEHDPCLKGAICRNEMTCQIDIKKKVPWKRRGVQMTDTDMNNLSLYLEKNYGLTSDRVITKAVDIVANNNSFHPIIDFLEGLTWDGTPRISHMLTHFFGAEDQKYTGEIMKMHMMAAISRLYEPGTKYDIMLCLVGGQGTGKSTFFKYLAIKDEWFTDDMKRLDDKKVYEYLQGHWIVEMSEMNAVANAKSIEETKSFLSRQKDTYRIPYERRAEDRYRQCVFCGTSNDLAFLPFDRTGNRRFGPVKVCPEKAEVTVYKNEKESRGYIIQAWAEAMVIYKTEKILLTFSPDMEDYVKSLQKDFMPEDTQTGMIQAFLDNYEEDYVCSTIIYQEVFHQEGIVPKWQSKEIGDLMDNEITGWEKHGNHRFSGGLGTQRSWKRIRPKKDPDGFVKVDENEELPFE
;
A
#
# COMPACT_ATOMS: atom_id res chain seq x y z
N MET A 1 23.97 -16.84 -37.02
CA MET A 1 23.32 -17.77 -36.06
C MET A 1 23.83 -19.16 -36.40
N LEU A 2 24.20 -19.94 -35.38
CA LEU A 2 24.63 -21.33 -35.59
C LEU A 2 23.42 -22.16 -36.04
N SER A 3 23.65 -23.12 -36.94
CA SER A 3 22.65 -24.11 -37.32
C SER A 3 22.49 -25.18 -36.23
N THR A 4 21.39 -25.92 -36.25
CA THR A 4 21.16 -27.04 -35.30
C THR A 4 22.29 -28.08 -35.37
N GLU A 5 22.85 -28.33 -36.56
CA GLU A 5 23.94 -29.27 -36.74
C GLU A 5 25.26 -28.76 -36.16
N GLU A 6 25.59 -27.48 -36.34
CA GLU A 6 26.78 -26.87 -35.75
C GLU A 6 26.69 -26.87 -34.20
N ILE A 7 25.51 -26.53 -33.61
CA ILE A 7 25.29 -26.59 -32.18
C ILE A 7 25.46 -28.05 -31.69
N ARG A 8 24.84 -29.00 -32.36
CA ARG A 8 24.94 -30.42 -32.00
C ARG A 8 26.38 -30.92 -32.05
N GLY A 9 27.15 -30.47 -33.06
CA GLY A 9 28.58 -30.82 -33.22
C GLY A 9 29.50 -30.24 -32.13
N SER A 10 29.07 -29.15 -31.44
CA SER A 10 29.81 -28.51 -30.37
C SER A 10 29.49 -29.08 -28.97
N LEU A 11 28.53 -30.01 -28.85
CA LEU A 11 28.14 -30.58 -27.56
C LEU A 11 29.18 -31.60 -27.08
N GLU A 12 29.44 -31.59 -25.78
CA GLU A 12 30.25 -32.59 -25.11
C GLU A 12 29.65 -33.99 -25.30
N VAL A 13 30.51 -34.95 -25.63
CA VAL A 13 30.13 -36.36 -25.77
C VAL A 13 30.79 -37.21 -24.68
N THR A 14 30.21 -38.36 -24.41
CA THR A 14 30.80 -39.40 -23.57
C THR A 14 31.90 -40.15 -24.33
N GLU A 15 32.72 -40.94 -23.64
CA GLU A 15 33.72 -41.82 -24.24
C GLU A 15 33.15 -42.76 -25.32
N LYS A 16 31.84 -43.05 -25.24
CA LYS A 16 31.11 -43.89 -26.23
C LYS A 16 30.48 -43.07 -27.37
N GLY A 17 30.84 -41.79 -27.51
CA GLY A 17 30.33 -40.92 -28.58
C GLY A 17 28.86 -40.47 -28.44
N ARG A 18 28.21 -40.69 -27.28
CA ARG A 18 26.85 -40.24 -27.04
C ARG A 18 26.86 -38.84 -26.44
N ILE A 19 25.88 -37.99 -26.79
CA ILE A 19 25.73 -36.66 -26.19
C ILE A 19 25.64 -36.77 -24.66
N ARG A 20 26.48 -36.03 -23.96
CA ARG A 20 26.54 -36.01 -22.50
C ARG A 20 25.32 -35.30 -21.94
N GLN A 21 24.60 -35.94 -21.04
CA GLN A 21 23.43 -35.36 -20.34
C GLN A 21 23.94 -34.43 -19.24
N SER A 22 24.40 -33.23 -19.59
CA SER A 22 24.99 -32.24 -18.70
C SER A 22 24.23 -30.93 -18.75
N ILE A 23 24.25 -30.19 -17.62
CA ILE A 23 23.66 -28.84 -17.55
C ILE A 23 24.33 -27.93 -18.59
N GLN A 24 25.64 -28.09 -18.79
CA GLN A 24 26.43 -27.29 -19.75
C GLN A 24 25.94 -27.48 -21.19
N ASN A 25 25.71 -28.72 -21.63
CA ASN A 25 25.15 -28.98 -22.96
C ASN A 25 23.73 -28.41 -23.12
N CYS A 26 22.86 -28.62 -22.14
CA CYS A 26 21.51 -28.05 -22.18
C CYS A 26 21.54 -26.52 -22.22
N LYS A 27 22.34 -25.87 -21.34
CA LYS A 27 22.53 -24.44 -21.34
C LYS A 27 23.04 -23.92 -22.68
N HIS A 28 24.05 -24.57 -23.24
CA HIS A 28 24.61 -24.20 -24.54
C HIS A 28 23.54 -24.21 -25.64
N VAL A 29 22.72 -25.26 -25.69
CA VAL A 29 21.61 -25.32 -26.66
C VAL A 29 20.59 -24.18 -26.42
N LEU A 30 20.16 -23.96 -25.18
CA LEU A 30 19.18 -22.92 -24.86
C LEU A 30 19.68 -21.51 -25.21
N GLU A 31 20.99 -21.26 -25.14
CA GLU A 31 21.60 -19.96 -25.41
C GLU A 31 21.91 -19.73 -26.90
N HIS A 32 22.03 -20.79 -27.73
CA HIS A 32 22.48 -20.68 -29.11
C HIS A 32 21.45 -21.13 -30.15
N ASP A 33 20.52 -22.03 -29.80
CA ASP A 33 19.49 -22.51 -30.72
C ASP A 33 18.63 -21.34 -31.26
N PRO A 34 18.44 -21.24 -32.58
CA PRO A 34 17.71 -20.13 -33.20
C PRO A 34 16.30 -19.90 -32.66
N CYS A 35 15.60 -20.95 -32.23
CA CYS A 35 14.24 -20.89 -31.69
C CYS A 35 14.21 -20.59 -30.17
N LEU A 36 15.27 -20.97 -29.45
CA LEU A 36 15.28 -20.89 -27.98
C LEU A 36 16.11 -19.73 -27.45
N LYS A 37 17.08 -19.24 -28.20
CA LYS A 37 17.96 -18.13 -27.80
C LYS A 37 17.18 -16.89 -27.37
N GLY A 38 17.27 -16.52 -26.08
CA GLY A 38 16.58 -15.36 -25.48
C GLY A 38 15.06 -15.51 -25.50
N ALA A 39 14.52 -16.74 -25.62
CA ALA A 39 13.10 -17.00 -25.48
C ALA A 39 12.71 -17.19 -24.01
N ILE A 40 13.55 -17.85 -23.25
CA ILE A 40 13.31 -18.23 -21.85
C ILE A 40 13.91 -17.14 -20.96
N CYS A 41 13.05 -16.41 -20.23
CA CYS A 41 13.42 -15.26 -19.42
C CYS A 41 12.72 -15.31 -18.06
N ARG A 42 13.41 -14.90 -16.99
CA ARG A 42 12.77 -14.73 -15.68
C ARG A 42 12.11 -13.34 -15.59
N ASN A 43 10.85 -13.33 -15.27
CA ASN A 43 10.09 -12.12 -14.97
C ASN A 43 10.30 -11.78 -13.48
N GLU A 44 11.00 -10.69 -13.19
CA GLU A 44 11.36 -10.30 -11.81
C GLU A 44 10.15 -9.83 -10.98
N MET A 45 9.08 -9.36 -11.64
CA MET A 45 7.86 -8.96 -10.95
C MET A 45 7.04 -10.16 -10.48
N THR A 46 6.88 -11.18 -11.32
CA THR A 46 6.11 -12.39 -10.97
C THR A 46 6.96 -13.49 -10.36
N CYS A 47 8.30 -13.37 -10.44
CA CYS A 47 9.26 -14.43 -10.12
C CYS A 47 9.05 -15.74 -10.92
N GLN A 48 8.37 -15.67 -12.04
CA GLN A 48 8.04 -16.79 -12.92
C GLN A 48 8.93 -16.77 -14.17
N ILE A 49 8.98 -17.88 -14.89
CA ILE A 49 9.64 -17.95 -16.18
C ILE A 49 8.62 -17.63 -17.28
N ASP A 50 8.98 -16.69 -18.14
CA ASP A 50 8.22 -16.30 -19.31
C ASP A 50 8.90 -16.77 -20.58
N ILE A 51 8.13 -17.07 -21.62
CA ILE A 51 8.63 -17.32 -22.96
C ILE A 51 8.28 -16.12 -23.84
N LYS A 52 9.26 -15.26 -24.10
CA LYS A 52 9.09 -13.96 -24.79
C LYS A 52 9.14 -14.05 -26.32
N LYS A 53 9.53 -15.18 -26.89
CA LYS A 53 9.62 -15.37 -28.34
C LYS A 53 8.73 -16.51 -28.84
N LYS A 54 8.47 -16.52 -30.16
CA LYS A 54 7.80 -17.62 -30.80
C LYS A 54 8.66 -18.88 -30.72
N VAL A 55 8.09 -19.96 -30.21
CA VAL A 55 8.73 -21.29 -30.10
C VAL A 55 8.06 -22.28 -31.04
N PRO A 56 8.72 -23.44 -31.34
CA PRO A 56 8.21 -24.40 -32.34
C PRO A 56 6.92 -25.14 -31.99
N TRP A 57 6.36 -24.92 -30.79
CA TRP A 57 5.14 -25.56 -30.34
C TRP A 57 4.02 -24.55 -30.08
N LYS A 58 2.76 -25.03 -30.04
CA LYS A 58 1.60 -24.21 -29.73
C LYS A 58 1.53 -23.94 -28.25
N ARG A 59 1.28 -22.69 -27.89
CA ARG A 59 1.18 -22.26 -26.50
C ARG A 59 0.08 -21.21 -26.27
N ARG A 60 -0.28 -21.05 -25.00
CA ARG A 60 -1.24 -20.03 -24.54
C ARG A 60 -0.57 -19.16 -23.47
N GLY A 61 -0.73 -17.86 -23.61
CA GLY A 61 -0.16 -16.90 -22.63
C GLY A 61 1.35 -16.67 -22.75
N VAL A 62 1.94 -15.93 -21.83
CA VAL A 62 3.37 -15.57 -21.80
C VAL A 62 4.15 -16.46 -20.82
N GLN A 63 3.56 -16.78 -19.68
CA GLN A 63 4.16 -17.60 -18.64
C GLN A 63 4.42 -19.02 -19.12
N MET A 64 5.57 -19.58 -18.78
CA MET A 64 5.94 -20.97 -19.08
C MET A 64 5.10 -21.92 -18.24
N THR A 65 4.48 -22.90 -18.90
CA THR A 65 3.65 -23.93 -18.26
C THR A 65 4.35 -25.29 -18.24
N ASP A 66 3.81 -26.26 -17.48
CA ASP A 66 4.29 -27.64 -17.52
C ASP A 66 4.22 -28.23 -18.93
N THR A 67 3.20 -27.86 -19.70
CA THR A 67 3.08 -28.27 -21.11
C THR A 67 4.19 -27.69 -21.96
N ASP A 68 4.59 -26.43 -21.71
CA ASP A 68 5.75 -25.83 -22.40
C ASP A 68 7.04 -26.55 -22.05
N MET A 69 7.22 -26.95 -20.78
CA MET A 69 8.38 -27.69 -20.31
C MET A 69 8.47 -29.08 -21.00
N ASN A 70 7.35 -29.78 -21.08
CA ASN A 70 7.29 -31.08 -21.80
C ASN A 70 7.60 -30.92 -23.29
N ASN A 71 7.06 -29.88 -23.95
CA ASN A 71 7.39 -29.62 -25.35
C ASN A 71 8.85 -29.22 -25.57
N LEU A 72 9.44 -28.48 -24.63
CA LEU A 72 10.87 -28.16 -24.66
C LEU A 72 11.71 -29.42 -24.51
N SER A 73 11.38 -30.32 -23.56
CA SER A 73 12.06 -31.60 -23.40
C SER A 73 12.01 -32.43 -24.70
N LEU A 74 10.82 -32.54 -25.31
CA LEU A 74 10.65 -33.23 -26.60
C LEU A 74 11.49 -32.59 -27.73
N TYR A 75 11.54 -31.26 -27.79
CA TYR A 75 12.32 -30.52 -28.78
C TYR A 75 13.81 -30.78 -28.61
N LEU A 76 14.33 -30.78 -27.36
CA LEU A 76 15.72 -31.02 -27.02
C LEU A 76 16.11 -32.47 -27.27
N GLU A 77 15.25 -33.44 -26.99
CA GLU A 77 15.44 -34.84 -27.29
C GLU A 77 15.60 -35.07 -28.80
N LYS A 78 14.60 -34.59 -29.56
CA LYS A 78 14.55 -34.79 -31.03
C LYS A 78 15.72 -34.17 -31.75
N ASN A 79 16.12 -32.96 -31.43
CA ASN A 79 17.13 -32.21 -32.17
C ASN A 79 18.54 -32.41 -31.63
N TYR A 80 18.72 -32.67 -30.33
CA TYR A 80 20.02 -32.67 -29.65
C TYR A 80 20.31 -33.95 -28.86
N GLY A 81 19.34 -34.87 -28.72
CA GLY A 81 19.52 -36.08 -27.93
C GLY A 81 19.68 -35.84 -26.43
N LEU A 82 19.12 -34.71 -25.93
CA LEU A 82 19.10 -34.35 -24.52
C LEU A 82 17.76 -34.80 -23.92
N THR A 83 17.82 -35.82 -23.03
CA THR A 83 16.62 -36.54 -22.54
C THR A 83 16.41 -36.45 -21.01
N SER A 84 17.37 -35.83 -20.29
CA SER A 84 17.32 -35.80 -18.84
C SER A 84 16.52 -34.59 -18.32
N ASP A 85 15.25 -34.79 -17.98
CA ASP A 85 14.36 -33.74 -17.44
C ASP A 85 14.98 -32.98 -16.27
N ARG A 86 15.64 -33.68 -15.35
CA ARG A 86 16.31 -33.05 -14.21
C ARG A 86 17.40 -32.06 -14.64
N VAL A 87 18.11 -32.36 -15.71
CA VAL A 87 19.21 -31.54 -16.24
C VAL A 87 18.63 -30.38 -17.04
N ILE A 88 17.59 -30.63 -17.83
CA ILE A 88 16.87 -29.64 -18.61
C ILE A 88 16.26 -28.59 -17.68
N THR A 89 15.54 -29.00 -16.65
CA THR A 89 14.93 -28.06 -15.66
C THR A 89 15.96 -27.14 -15.03
N LYS A 90 17.13 -27.69 -14.62
CA LYS A 90 18.21 -26.87 -14.06
C LYS A 90 18.82 -25.89 -15.06
N ALA A 91 18.98 -26.31 -16.29
CA ALA A 91 19.52 -25.46 -17.36
C ALA A 91 18.53 -24.34 -17.71
N VAL A 92 17.23 -24.64 -17.78
CA VAL A 92 16.14 -23.68 -17.98
C VAL A 92 16.16 -22.62 -16.89
N ASP A 93 16.23 -23.01 -15.63
CA ASP A 93 16.25 -22.07 -14.50
C ASP A 93 17.47 -21.14 -14.55
N ILE A 94 18.66 -21.68 -14.84
CA ILE A 94 19.89 -20.90 -14.99
C ILE A 94 19.78 -19.90 -16.17
N VAL A 95 19.30 -20.36 -17.32
CA VAL A 95 19.18 -19.51 -18.52
C VAL A 95 18.12 -18.45 -18.33
N ALA A 96 16.99 -18.79 -17.72
CA ALA A 96 15.94 -17.84 -17.39
C ALA A 96 16.46 -16.73 -16.48
N ASN A 97 17.22 -17.09 -15.46
CA ASN A 97 17.80 -16.12 -14.52
C ASN A 97 18.85 -15.21 -15.18
N ASN A 98 19.67 -15.76 -16.08
CA ASN A 98 20.64 -14.96 -16.85
C ASN A 98 19.97 -13.98 -17.83
N ASN A 99 18.73 -14.26 -18.22
CA ASN A 99 17.92 -13.43 -19.12
C ASN A 99 16.75 -12.79 -18.34
N SER A 100 16.97 -12.39 -17.08
CA SER A 100 15.93 -11.74 -16.30
C SER A 100 15.53 -10.40 -16.91
N PHE A 101 14.30 -10.00 -16.67
CA PHE A 101 13.75 -8.72 -17.09
C PHE A 101 12.68 -8.24 -16.11
N HIS A 102 12.49 -6.93 -16.03
CA HIS A 102 11.45 -6.36 -15.21
C HIS A 102 10.41 -5.63 -16.09
N PRO A 103 9.20 -6.19 -16.30
CA PRO A 103 8.26 -5.70 -17.32
C PRO A 103 7.80 -4.25 -17.09
N ILE A 104 7.70 -3.81 -15.83
CA ILE A 104 7.27 -2.45 -15.49
C ILE A 104 8.43 -1.47 -15.68
N ILE A 105 9.64 -1.82 -15.26
CA ILE A 105 10.84 -0.99 -15.47
C ILE A 105 11.08 -0.82 -16.97
N ASP A 106 11.07 -1.91 -17.76
CA ASP A 106 11.24 -1.87 -19.21
C ASP A 106 10.18 -0.92 -19.86
N PHE A 107 8.94 -0.96 -19.37
CA PHE A 107 7.88 -0.07 -19.85
C PHE A 107 8.17 1.40 -19.49
N LEU A 108 8.49 1.67 -18.22
CA LEU A 108 8.73 3.04 -17.72
C LEU A 108 9.95 3.69 -18.38
N GLU A 109 11.03 2.91 -18.59
CA GLU A 109 12.23 3.38 -19.28
C GLU A 109 11.97 3.74 -20.77
N GLY A 110 10.97 3.12 -21.38
CA GLY A 110 10.55 3.41 -22.75
C GLY A 110 9.69 4.68 -22.89
N LEU A 111 9.29 5.32 -21.79
CA LEU A 111 8.43 6.51 -21.85
C LEU A 111 9.21 7.78 -22.19
N THR A 112 8.56 8.68 -22.91
CA THR A 112 9.07 10.04 -23.18
C THR A 112 8.02 11.04 -22.71
N TRP A 113 8.43 11.94 -21.80
CA TRP A 113 7.57 12.99 -21.28
C TRP A 113 7.43 14.13 -22.30
N ASP A 114 6.20 14.61 -22.50
CA ASP A 114 5.89 15.73 -23.40
C ASP A 114 6.15 17.12 -22.81
N GLY A 115 6.66 17.19 -21.56
CA GLY A 115 6.98 18.43 -20.86
C GLY A 115 5.79 19.06 -20.13
N THR A 116 4.58 18.49 -20.20
CA THR A 116 3.38 19.02 -19.53
C THR A 116 3.24 18.37 -18.12
N PRO A 117 3.31 19.16 -17.02
CA PRO A 117 3.07 18.65 -15.68
C PRO A 117 1.64 18.15 -15.50
N ARG A 118 1.48 16.93 -14.97
CA ARG A 118 0.17 16.29 -14.76
C ARG A 118 -0.01 15.75 -13.36
N ILE A 119 1.06 15.35 -12.70
CA ILE A 119 0.99 14.66 -11.40
C ILE A 119 0.31 15.52 -10.34
N SER A 120 0.72 16.80 -10.23
CA SER A 120 0.17 17.72 -9.23
C SER A 120 -1.31 18.06 -9.46
N HIS A 121 -1.82 17.87 -10.66
CA HIS A 121 -3.19 18.20 -11.05
C HIS A 121 -4.08 16.96 -11.24
N MET A 122 -3.52 15.77 -11.17
CA MET A 122 -4.21 14.52 -11.55
C MET A 122 -5.48 14.26 -10.75
N LEU A 123 -5.43 14.44 -9.42
CA LEU A 123 -6.57 14.17 -8.55
C LEU A 123 -7.65 15.27 -8.68
N THR A 124 -7.27 16.50 -8.96
CA THR A 124 -8.23 17.58 -9.31
C THR A 124 -8.86 17.28 -10.67
N HIS A 125 -8.08 16.92 -11.66
CA HIS A 125 -8.52 16.62 -13.01
C HIS A 125 -9.58 15.53 -13.08
N PHE A 126 -9.33 14.37 -12.43
CA PHE A 126 -10.23 13.21 -12.50
C PHE A 126 -11.32 13.19 -11.42
N PHE A 127 -11.08 13.84 -10.28
CA PHE A 127 -11.94 13.71 -9.11
C PHE A 127 -12.42 15.03 -8.52
N GLY A 128 -12.00 16.18 -9.07
CA GLY A 128 -12.39 17.48 -8.54
C GLY A 128 -11.89 17.71 -7.10
N ALA A 129 -10.78 17.08 -6.71
CA ALA A 129 -10.21 17.26 -5.38
C ALA A 129 -9.77 18.71 -5.17
N GLU A 130 -10.21 19.32 -4.04
CA GLU A 130 -10.09 20.79 -3.85
C GLU A 130 -8.71 21.26 -3.47
N ASP A 131 -8.02 20.56 -2.60
CA ASP A 131 -6.69 20.98 -2.13
C ASP A 131 -5.59 20.51 -3.08
N GLN A 132 -5.25 21.37 -4.02
CA GLN A 132 -4.24 21.07 -5.04
C GLN A 132 -2.83 20.87 -4.45
N LYS A 133 -2.46 21.55 -3.34
CA LYS A 133 -1.14 21.38 -2.73
C LYS A 133 -1.01 19.97 -2.12
N TYR A 134 -1.92 19.61 -1.25
CA TYR A 134 -1.93 18.28 -0.61
C TYR A 134 -2.11 17.15 -1.63
N THR A 135 -3.12 17.29 -2.51
CA THR A 135 -3.44 16.26 -3.52
C THR A 135 -2.30 16.07 -4.51
N GLY A 136 -1.60 17.14 -4.89
CA GLY A 136 -0.40 17.07 -5.71
C GLY A 136 0.75 16.37 -5.00
N GLU A 137 1.03 16.72 -3.74
CA GLU A 137 2.11 16.10 -2.96
C GLU A 137 1.87 14.61 -2.72
N ILE A 138 0.65 14.20 -2.31
CA ILE A 138 0.36 12.79 -2.05
C ILE A 138 0.39 11.96 -3.33
N MET A 139 -0.10 12.49 -4.45
CA MET A 139 -0.04 11.81 -5.74
C MET A 139 1.40 11.65 -6.22
N LYS A 140 2.21 12.73 -6.14
CA LYS A 140 3.65 12.67 -6.45
C LYS A 140 4.35 11.63 -5.59
N MET A 141 4.14 11.66 -4.28
CA MET A 141 4.75 10.72 -3.35
C MET A 141 4.34 9.27 -3.63
N HIS A 142 3.07 9.02 -3.94
CA HIS A 142 2.56 7.70 -4.28
C HIS A 142 3.22 7.15 -5.54
N MET A 143 3.32 7.96 -6.60
CA MET A 143 3.99 7.57 -7.85
C MET A 143 5.50 7.38 -7.65
N MET A 144 6.17 8.24 -6.88
CA MET A 144 7.59 8.09 -6.55
C MET A 144 7.85 6.81 -5.76
N ALA A 145 7.00 6.50 -4.78
CA ALA A 145 7.10 5.25 -4.01
C ALA A 145 6.90 4.01 -4.89
N ALA A 146 5.94 4.07 -5.83
CA ALA A 146 5.70 3.01 -6.79
C ALA A 146 6.93 2.74 -7.67
N ILE A 147 7.61 3.79 -8.15
CA ILE A 147 8.86 3.67 -8.92
C ILE A 147 10.00 3.18 -8.01
N SER A 148 10.19 3.82 -6.83
CA SER A 148 11.29 3.47 -5.93
C SER A 148 11.26 1.99 -5.54
N ARG A 149 10.09 1.40 -5.32
CA ARG A 149 9.95 -0.02 -5.00
C ARG A 149 10.24 -0.97 -6.15
N LEU A 150 10.23 -0.49 -7.40
CA LEU A 150 10.68 -1.28 -8.56
C LEU A 150 12.20 -1.32 -8.65
N TYR A 151 12.88 -0.16 -8.46
CA TYR A 151 14.33 -0.07 -8.55
C TYR A 151 15.03 -0.51 -7.27
N GLU A 152 14.42 -0.27 -6.12
CA GLU A 152 14.88 -0.64 -4.78
C GLU A 152 13.78 -1.39 -4.03
N PRO A 153 13.54 -2.67 -4.34
CA PRO A 153 12.48 -3.45 -3.70
C PRO A 153 12.56 -3.41 -2.19
N GLY A 154 11.43 -3.16 -1.53
CA GLY A 154 11.36 -3.01 -0.09
C GLY A 154 11.61 -1.59 0.43
N THR A 155 11.80 -0.59 -0.44
CA THR A 155 11.83 0.82 -0.04
C THR A 155 10.68 1.13 0.91
N LYS A 156 11.01 1.82 2.03
CA LYS A 156 10.03 2.14 3.07
C LYS A 156 9.01 3.15 2.55
N TYR A 157 7.78 2.72 2.44
CA TYR A 157 6.63 3.56 2.15
C TYR A 157 5.39 2.90 2.76
N ASP A 158 4.78 3.53 3.74
CA ASP A 158 3.64 2.98 4.49
C ASP A 158 2.38 3.85 4.40
N ILE A 159 2.37 4.83 3.50
CA ILE A 159 1.20 5.67 3.24
C ILE A 159 0.36 5.04 2.13
N MET A 160 -0.94 4.94 2.36
CA MET A 160 -1.92 4.46 1.40
C MET A 160 -2.76 5.63 0.92
N LEU A 161 -2.74 5.90 -0.39
CA LEU A 161 -3.62 6.89 -1.02
C LEU A 161 -5.06 6.35 -1.00
N CYS A 162 -5.99 7.08 -0.35
CA CYS A 162 -7.38 6.68 -0.19
C CYS A 162 -8.30 7.65 -0.92
N LEU A 163 -9.02 7.19 -1.94
CA LEU A 163 -10.05 7.98 -2.63
C LEU A 163 -11.41 7.74 -1.96
N VAL A 164 -12.03 8.82 -1.46
CA VAL A 164 -13.24 8.74 -0.64
C VAL A 164 -14.37 9.56 -1.24
N GLY A 165 -15.52 8.95 -1.45
CA GLY A 165 -16.70 9.61 -2.02
C GLY A 165 -17.68 8.65 -2.65
N GLY A 166 -18.75 9.15 -3.22
CA GLY A 166 -19.89 8.37 -3.72
C GLY A 166 -19.53 7.19 -4.65
N GLN A 167 -20.44 6.24 -4.74
CA GLN A 167 -20.30 5.09 -5.64
C GLN A 167 -20.33 5.53 -7.12
N GLY A 168 -19.64 4.80 -8.00
CA GLY A 168 -19.66 5.05 -9.45
C GLY A 168 -18.82 6.25 -9.90
N THR A 169 -17.97 6.84 -9.04
CA THR A 169 -17.13 7.99 -9.40
C THR A 169 -15.83 7.62 -10.12
N GLY A 170 -15.57 6.32 -10.33
CA GLY A 170 -14.40 5.85 -11.09
C GLY A 170 -13.13 5.62 -10.26
N LYS A 171 -13.21 5.57 -8.93
CA LYS A 171 -12.05 5.41 -8.03
C LYS A 171 -11.21 4.17 -8.37
N SER A 172 -11.82 2.98 -8.40
CA SER A 172 -11.12 1.74 -8.74
C SER A 172 -10.66 1.70 -10.20
N THR A 173 -11.44 2.29 -11.12
CA THR A 173 -11.04 2.43 -12.52
C THR A 173 -9.77 3.26 -12.66
N PHE A 174 -9.62 4.34 -11.88
CA PHE A 174 -8.43 5.16 -11.86
C PHE A 174 -7.20 4.36 -11.41
N PHE A 175 -7.27 3.62 -10.30
CA PHE A 175 -6.16 2.81 -9.83
C PHE A 175 -5.81 1.68 -10.82
N LYS A 176 -6.82 1.10 -11.47
CA LYS A 176 -6.60 0.15 -12.56
C LYS A 176 -5.86 0.78 -13.74
N TYR A 177 -6.22 2.00 -14.14
CA TYR A 177 -5.50 2.71 -15.21
C TYR A 177 -4.12 3.17 -14.76
N LEU A 178 -3.95 3.54 -13.48
CA LEU A 178 -2.65 3.89 -12.90
C LEU A 178 -1.67 2.71 -12.98
N ALA A 179 -2.14 1.48 -12.85
CA ALA A 179 -1.32 0.29 -13.04
C ALA A 179 -0.91 0.04 -14.51
N ILE A 180 -1.43 0.80 -15.47
CA ILE A 180 -1.18 0.71 -16.92
C ILE A 180 -1.75 -0.55 -17.55
N LYS A 181 -1.37 -1.74 -17.07
CA LYS A 181 -1.88 -3.02 -17.53
C LYS A 181 -2.73 -3.66 -16.44
N ASP A 182 -3.80 -4.33 -16.86
CA ASP A 182 -4.71 -5.01 -15.95
C ASP A 182 -3.99 -6.09 -15.12
N GLU A 183 -2.98 -6.75 -15.70
CA GLU A 183 -2.17 -7.78 -15.03
C GLU A 183 -1.26 -7.23 -13.90
N TRP A 184 -1.07 -5.91 -13.82
CA TRP A 184 -0.28 -5.25 -12.77
C TRP A 184 -1.15 -4.64 -11.68
N PHE A 185 -2.46 -4.83 -11.75
CA PHE A 185 -3.46 -4.35 -10.81
C PHE A 185 -4.17 -5.51 -10.12
N THR A 186 -4.49 -5.34 -8.84
CA THR A 186 -5.42 -6.22 -8.14
C THR A 186 -6.27 -5.43 -7.13
N ASP A 187 -7.54 -5.80 -7.03
CA ASP A 187 -8.51 -5.35 -6.03
C ASP A 187 -9.05 -6.52 -5.18
N ASP A 188 -8.47 -7.71 -5.33
CA ASP A 188 -8.91 -8.94 -4.64
C ASP A 188 -8.52 -9.01 -3.16
N MET A 189 -7.92 -7.94 -2.61
CA MET A 189 -7.40 -7.94 -1.26
C MET A 189 -8.49 -7.71 -0.22
N LYS A 190 -9.22 -8.77 0.11
CA LYS A 190 -10.37 -8.72 1.04
C LYS A 190 -10.00 -8.89 2.51
N ARG A 191 -8.87 -9.54 2.82
CA ARG A 191 -8.42 -9.87 4.18
C ARG A 191 -6.89 -9.84 4.25
N LEU A 192 -6.35 -9.27 5.32
CA LEU A 192 -4.90 -9.13 5.53
C LEU A 192 -4.30 -10.33 6.30
N ASP A 193 -5.13 -11.11 6.97
CA ASP A 193 -4.77 -12.30 7.75
C ASP A 193 -4.80 -13.61 6.93
N ASP A 194 -5.15 -13.53 5.64
CA ASP A 194 -5.15 -14.71 4.76
C ASP A 194 -3.71 -15.14 4.44
N LYS A 195 -3.43 -16.43 4.58
CA LYS A 195 -2.14 -17.02 4.19
C LYS A 195 -1.81 -16.84 2.71
N LYS A 196 -2.82 -16.56 1.89
CA LYS A 196 -2.69 -16.29 0.45
C LYS A 196 -2.43 -14.82 0.11
N VAL A 197 -2.41 -13.93 1.09
CA VAL A 197 -2.14 -12.49 0.85
C VAL A 197 -0.89 -12.28 0.00
N TYR A 198 0.13 -13.08 0.22
CA TYR A 198 1.39 -12.97 -0.52
C TYR A 198 1.26 -13.39 -2.00
N GLU A 199 0.34 -14.30 -2.31
CA GLU A 199 0.03 -14.70 -3.69
C GLU A 199 -0.66 -13.54 -4.44
N TYR A 200 -1.51 -12.76 -3.74
CA TYR A 200 -2.16 -11.56 -4.31
C TYR A 200 -1.20 -10.39 -4.52
N LEU A 201 -0.05 -10.35 -3.85
CA LEU A 201 0.95 -9.30 -4.06
C LEU A 201 1.91 -9.62 -5.21
N GLN A 202 2.10 -10.91 -5.52
CA GLN A 202 3.03 -11.34 -6.54
C GLN A 202 2.54 -10.96 -7.94
N GLY A 203 3.35 -10.18 -8.66
CA GLY A 203 3.03 -9.74 -10.01
C GLY A 203 2.18 -8.47 -10.10
N HIS A 204 1.72 -7.92 -8.95
CA HIS A 204 0.91 -6.71 -8.94
C HIS A 204 1.71 -5.50 -8.44
N TRP A 205 1.55 -4.38 -9.11
CA TRP A 205 2.23 -3.12 -8.83
C TRP A 205 1.36 -2.16 -8.02
N ILE A 206 0.10 -1.99 -8.43
CA ILE A 206 -0.92 -1.21 -7.73
C ILE A 206 -1.92 -2.18 -7.11
N VAL A 207 -2.01 -2.14 -5.78
CA VAL A 207 -2.87 -3.04 -5.00
C VAL A 207 -3.96 -2.23 -4.31
N GLU A 208 -5.20 -2.41 -4.72
CA GLU A 208 -6.34 -1.72 -4.14
C GLU A 208 -6.94 -2.51 -2.97
N MET A 209 -7.14 -1.83 -1.86
CA MET A 209 -7.99 -2.27 -0.75
C MET A 209 -9.38 -1.67 -0.95
N SER A 210 -10.24 -2.41 -1.65
CA SER A 210 -11.59 -1.96 -1.97
C SER A 210 -12.45 -1.84 -0.72
N GLU A 211 -13.30 -0.79 -0.69
CA GLU A 211 -14.30 -0.54 0.35
C GLU A 211 -13.78 -0.51 1.79
N MET A 212 -12.53 -0.32 2.06
CA MET A 212 -11.87 -0.15 3.38
C MET A 212 -12.60 -0.74 4.61
N ASN A 213 -13.71 -1.46 4.41
CA ASN A 213 -14.57 -2.03 5.46
C ASN A 213 -13.79 -2.99 6.40
N ALA A 214 -12.72 -3.61 5.89
CA ALA A 214 -11.81 -4.42 6.69
C ALA A 214 -10.98 -3.58 7.68
N VAL A 215 -10.88 -2.27 7.46
CA VAL A 215 -10.10 -1.33 8.27
C VAL A 215 -10.92 -0.76 9.44
N ALA A 216 -12.25 -0.76 9.34
CA ALA A 216 -13.15 -0.21 10.36
C ALA A 216 -13.18 -1.03 11.68
N ASN A 217 -12.66 -2.26 11.68
CA ASN A 217 -12.55 -3.08 12.89
C ASN A 217 -11.25 -2.80 13.66
N ALA A 218 -11.32 -2.52 14.95
CA ALA A 218 -10.16 -2.15 15.79
C ALA A 218 -8.99 -3.16 15.74
N LYS A 219 -9.26 -4.47 15.63
CA LYS A 219 -8.22 -5.49 15.45
C LYS A 219 -7.58 -5.43 14.06
N SER A 220 -8.35 -5.09 13.04
CA SER A 220 -7.86 -5.01 11.66
C SER A 220 -7.04 -3.76 11.38
N ILE A 221 -7.13 -2.70 12.20
CA ILE A 221 -6.35 -1.46 12.03
C ILE A 221 -4.89 -1.68 12.35
N GLU A 222 -4.59 -2.24 13.51
CA GLU A 222 -3.21 -2.55 13.92
C GLU A 222 -2.57 -3.54 12.95
N GLU A 223 -3.34 -4.54 12.50
CA GLU A 223 -2.91 -5.47 11.47
C GLU A 223 -2.67 -4.75 10.12
N THR A 224 -3.58 -3.85 9.72
CA THR A 224 -3.43 -3.05 8.50
C THR A 224 -2.20 -2.15 8.59
N LYS A 225 -2.02 -1.43 9.69
CA LYS A 225 -0.85 -0.59 9.94
C LYS A 225 0.45 -1.39 9.91
N SER A 226 0.46 -2.54 10.57
CA SER A 226 1.58 -3.49 10.56
C SER A 226 1.83 -3.99 9.14
N PHE A 227 0.77 -4.38 8.43
CA PHE A 227 0.87 -4.87 7.07
C PHE A 227 1.42 -3.83 6.10
N LEU A 228 0.92 -2.59 6.12
CA LEU A 228 1.40 -1.50 5.26
C LEU A 228 2.88 -1.17 5.49
N SER A 229 3.35 -1.30 6.73
CA SER A 229 4.74 -0.96 7.11
C SER A 229 5.77 -2.02 6.73
N ARG A 230 5.36 -3.21 6.31
CA ARG A 230 6.30 -4.27 5.93
C ARG A 230 7.04 -3.91 4.65
N GLN A 231 8.34 -4.13 4.65
CA GLN A 231 9.21 -3.95 3.50
C GLN A 231 9.43 -5.24 2.70
N LYS A 232 9.30 -6.38 3.38
CA LYS A 232 9.41 -7.71 2.80
C LYS A 232 8.42 -8.67 3.43
N ASP A 233 8.13 -9.72 2.72
CA ASP A 233 7.31 -10.82 3.15
C ASP A 233 8.09 -12.13 2.95
N THR A 234 8.15 -12.97 4.00
CA THR A 234 8.89 -14.25 3.95
C THR A 234 7.90 -15.39 3.78
N TYR A 235 7.90 -16.02 2.62
CA TYR A 235 7.02 -17.14 2.34
C TYR A 235 7.63 -18.13 1.35
N ARG A 236 7.05 -19.33 1.31
CA ARG A 236 7.43 -20.37 0.37
C ARG A 236 6.41 -20.46 -0.75
N ILE A 237 6.85 -20.26 -1.99
CA ILE A 237 6.00 -20.52 -3.15
C ILE A 237 5.66 -22.02 -3.18
N PRO A 238 4.43 -22.38 -3.56
CA PRO A 238 4.07 -23.78 -3.78
C PRO A 238 5.10 -24.45 -4.70
N TYR A 239 5.57 -25.64 -4.30
CA TYR A 239 6.59 -26.45 -4.99
C TYR A 239 8.05 -25.99 -4.83
N GLU A 240 8.34 -24.80 -4.32
CA GLU A 240 9.72 -24.42 -3.96
C GLU A 240 10.15 -25.12 -2.66
N ARG A 241 11.45 -25.42 -2.55
CA ARG A 241 12.00 -26.15 -1.38
C ARG A 241 12.26 -25.25 -0.19
N ARG A 242 12.47 -23.95 -0.41
CA ARG A 242 12.87 -22.99 0.62
C ARG A 242 11.90 -21.83 0.67
N ALA A 243 11.70 -21.27 1.87
CA ALA A 243 11.10 -19.96 2.04
C ALA A 243 12.16 -18.90 1.67
N GLU A 244 11.75 -17.87 0.98
CA GLU A 244 12.59 -16.75 0.59
C GLU A 244 11.99 -15.42 1.04
N ASP A 245 12.86 -14.46 1.32
CA ASP A 245 12.46 -13.08 1.55
C ASP A 245 12.14 -12.43 0.20
N ARG A 246 10.91 -11.91 0.09
CA ARG A 246 10.47 -11.19 -1.10
C ARG A 246 10.19 -9.75 -0.73
N TYR A 247 11.04 -8.88 -1.22
CA TYR A 247 10.90 -7.45 -1.02
C TYR A 247 9.73 -6.91 -1.82
N ARG A 248 8.94 -6.02 -1.19
CA ARG A 248 7.74 -5.48 -1.83
C ARG A 248 8.07 -4.53 -2.96
N GLN A 249 7.45 -4.79 -4.10
CA GLN A 249 7.53 -3.97 -5.31
C GLN A 249 6.21 -3.22 -5.59
N CYS A 250 5.17 -3.49 -4.80
CA CYS A 250 3.86 -2.88 -4.95
C CYS A 250 3.66 -1.69 -4.01
N VAL A 251 2.70 -0.82 -4.35
CA VAL A 251 2.12 0.20 -3.47
C VAL A 251 0.65 -0.09 -3.23
N PHE A 252 0.15 0.37 -2.07
CA PHE A 252 -1.24 0.16 -1.68
C PHE A 252 -2.05 1.42 -1.87
N CYS A 253 -3.26 1.26 -2.39
CA CYS A 253 -4.26 2.31 -2.46
C CYS A 253 -5.58 1.81 -1.87
N GLY A 254 -6.47 2.72 -1.51
CA GLY A 254 -7.76 2.39 -0.93
C GLY A 254 -8.88 3.19 -1.56
N THR A 255 -10.07 2.61 -1.55
CA THR A 255 -11.31 3.31 -1.92
C THR A 255 -12.33 3.16 -0.81
N SER A 256 -13.13 4.21 -0.59
CA SER A 256 -14.29 4.14 0.30
C SER A 256 -15.47 4.92 -0.29
N ASN A 257 -16.67 4.40 -0.05
CA ASN A 257 -17.92 5.12 -0.30
C ASN A 257 -18.42 5.85 0.95
N ASP A 258 -17.89 5.48 2.12
CA ASP A 258 -18.18 6.13 3.39
C ASP A 258 -17.13 7.20 3.68
N LEU A 259 -17.59 8.42 4.01
CA LEU A 259 -16.69 9.50 4.40
C LEU A 259 -16.02 9.19 5.75
N ALA A 260 -16.73 8.58 6.68
CA ALA A 260 -16.22 8.21 7.99
C ALA A 260 -15.51 6.84 7.97
N PHE A 261 -14.65 6.60 6.99
CA PHE A 261 -14.00 5.30 6.77
C PHE A 261 -12.78 5.05 7.64
N LEU A 262 -12.18 6.10 8.18
CA LEU A 262 -11.04 5.95 9.08
C LEU A 262 -11.51 5.48 10.44
N PRO A 263 -10.79 4.53 11.03
CA PRO A 263 -11.10 4.12 12.39
C PRO A 263 -10.81 5.24 13.38
N PHE A 264 -11.55 5.25 14.46
CA PHE A 264 -11.22 6.08 15.60
C PHE A 264 -9.93 5.57 16.25
N ASP A 265 -8.81 6.19 15.91
CA ASP A 265 -7.49 5.82 16.41
C ASP A 265 -6.71 7.04 16.90
N ARG A 266 -6.54 7.12 18.20
CA ARG A 266 -5.81 8.21 18.89
C ARG A 266 -4.32 8.18 18.65
N THR A 267 -3.75 7.02 18.24
CA THR A 267 -2.32 6.91 17.89
C THR A 267 -2.03 7.50 16.51
N GLY A 268 -3.07 7.92 15.81
CA GLY A 268 -3.03 8.60 14.53
C GLY A 268 -3.12 7.68 13.30
N ASN A 269 -3.81 8.18 12.32
CA ASN A 269 -4.06 7.52 11.03
C ASN A 269 -3.01 7.87 9.97
N ARG A 270 -1.77 8.22 10.36
CA ARG A 270 -0.70 8.74 9.47
C ARG A 270 -0.42 7.94 8.21
N ARG A 271 -0.85 6.66 8.19
CA ARG A 271 -0.68 5.78 7.02
C ARG A 271 -1.77 5.93 5.98
N PHE A 272 -2.82 6.67 6.28
CA PHE A 272 -3.93 6.88 5.36
C PHE A 272 -3.88 8.31 4.85
N GLY A 273 -3.77 8.46 3.54
CA GLY A 273 -3.83 9.75 2.85
C GLY A 273 -5.19 9.92 2.18
N PRO A 274 -6.21 10.42 2.90
CA PRO A 274 -7.56 10.55 2.36
C PRO A 274 -7.64 11.70 1.36
N VAL A 275 -8.34 11.46 0.25
CA VAL A 275 -8.67 12.47 -0.75
C VAL A 275 -10.16 12.40 -1.02
N LYS A 276 -10.88 13.48 -0.74
CA LYS A 276 -12.31 13.59 -1.02
C LYS A 276 -12.55 13.76 -2.51
N VAL A 277 -13.42 12.91 -3.06
CA VAL A 277 -13.83 12.94 -4.46
C VAL A 277 -15.07 13.80 -4.60
N CYS A 278 -15.01 14.83 -5.45
CA CYS A 278 -16.07 15.78 -5.76
C CYS A 278 -16.36 15.72 -7.28
N PRO A 279 -17.13 14.72 -7.77
CA PRO A 279 -17.28 14.47 -9.21
C PRO A 279 -17.84 15.66 -9.99
N GLU A 280 -18.63 16.52 -9.34
CA GLU A 280 -19.21 17.73 -9.90
C GLU A 280 -18.17 18.81 -10.22
N LYS A 281 -16.99 18.71 -9.63
CA LYS A 281 -15.84 19.63 -9.85
C LYS A 281 -14.76 18.99 -10.74
N ALA A 282 -14.91 17.71 -11.09
CA ALA A 282 -13.95 17.02 -11.94
C ALA A 282 -13.99 17.56 -13.38
N GLU A 283 -12.81 17.80 -13.97
CA GLU A 283 -12.71 18.26 -15.36
C GLU A 283 -13.09 17.14 -16.34
N VAL A 284 -12.70 15.91 -16.02
CA VAL A 284 -12.96 14.71 -16.83
C VAL A 284 -13.33 13.52 -15.96
N THR A 285 -14.35 12.80 -16.38
CA THR A 285 -14.68 11.50 -15.76
C THR A 285 -13.73 10.42 -16.28
N VAL A 286 -13.00 9.76 -15.39
CA VAL A 286 -11.90 8.84 -15.73
C VAL A 286 -12.27 7.73 -16.71
N TYR A 287 -13.50 7.21 -16.67
CA TYR A 287 -13.98 6.11 -17.54
C TYR A 287 -14.74 6.60 -18.78
N LYS A 288 -14.99 7.91 -18.94
CA LYS A 288 -15.77 8.45 -20.09
C LYS A 288 -15.01 8.28 -21.39
N ASN A 289 -13.69 8.48 -21.38
CA ASN A 289 -12.81 8.25 -22.51
C ASN A 289 -11.53 7.53 -22.05
N GLU A 290 -11.58 6.20 -22.06
CA GLU A 290 -10.48 5.35 -21.59
C GLU A 290 -9.13 5.69 -22.26
N LYS A 291 -9.14 5.93 -23.57
CA LYS A 291 -7.92 6.22 -24.35
C LYS A 291 -7.24 7.51 -23.87
N GLU A 292 -8.03 8.55 -23.66
CA GLU A 292 -7.52 9.84 -23.18
C GLU A 292 -7.03 9.75 -21.74
N SER A 293 -7.82 9.11 -20.86
CA SER A 293 -7.44 8.94 -19.47
C SER A 293 -6.17 8.10 -19.31
N ARG A 294 -6.04 7.00 -20.05
CA ARG A 294 -4.79 6.23 -20.07
C ARG A 294 -3.63 7.02 -20.66
N GLY A 295 -3.86 7.82 -21.71
CA GLY A 295 -2.85 8.70 -22.30
C GLY A 295 -2.35 9.73 -21.30
N TYR A 296 -3.24 10.37 -20.55
CA TYR A 296 -2.90 11.29 -19.47
C TYR A 296 -2.04 10.61 -18.39
N ILE A 297 -2.46 9.44 -17.91
CA ILE A 297 -1.75 8.67 -16.88
C ILE A 297 -0.37 8.20 -17.36
N ILE A 298 -0.25 7.76 -18.63
CA ILE A 298 1.03 7.37 -19.22
C ILE A 298 2.00 8.55 -19.22
N GLN A 299 1.53 9.75 -19.59
CA GLN A 299 2.36 10.97 -19.57
C GLN A 299 2.71 11.40 -18.14
N ALA A 300 1.83 11.17 -17.16
CA ALA A 300 2.18 11.39 -15.76
C ALA A 300 3.25 10.41 -15.27
N TRP A 301 3.27 9.15 -15.72
CA TRP A 301 4.36 8.23 -15.45
C TRP A 301 5.67 8.66 -16.13
N ALA A 302 5.60 9.21 -17.34
CA ALA A 302 6.76 9.77 -18.01
C ALA A 302 7.33 10.98 -17.24
N GLU A 303 6.45 11.89 -16.74
CA GLU A 303 6.83 12.97 -15.82
C GLU A 303 7.47 12.42 -14.55
N ALA A 304 6.84 11.41 -13.93
CA ALA A 304 7.34 10.75 -12.72
C ALA A 304 8.74 10.18 -12.91
N MET A 305 9.03 9.56 -14.04
CA MET A 305 10.36 9.03 -14.36
C MET A 305 11.42 10.13 -14.50
N VAL A 306 11.06 11.28 -15.06
CA VAL A 306 11.98 12.43 -15.10
C VAL A 306 12.28 12.93 -13.70
N ILE A 307 11.26 13.12 -12.87
CA ILE A 307 11.40 13.53 -11.47
C ILE A 307 12.27 12.51 -10.70
N TYR A 308 11.97 11.23 -10.83
CA TYR A 308 12.72 10.17 -10.15
C TYR A 308 14.22 10.17 -10.48
N LYS A 309 14.58 10.48 -11.75
CA LYS A 309 15.97 10.53 -12.21
C LYS A 309 16.69 11.83 -11.87
N THR A 310 15.97 12.92 -11.60
CA THR A 310 16.56 14.26 -11.45
C THR A 310 16.45 14.86 -10.05
N GLU A 311 15.51 14.40 -9.24
CA GLU A 311 15.25 14.97 -7.91
C GLU A 311 15.60 13.97 -6.79
N LYS A 312 15.87 14.52 -5.59
CA LYS A 312 15.96 13.71 -4.38
C LYS A 312 14.54 13.29 -3.96
N ILE A 313 14.27 12.01 -3.94
CA ILE A 313 12.96 11.47 -3.60
C ILE A 313 12.78 11.46 -2.08
N LEU A 314 11.72 12.12 -1.61
CA LEU A 314 11.23 12.06 -0.25
C LEU A 314 9.88 11.35 -0.24
N LEU A 315 9.76 10.27 0.56
CA LEU A 315 8.56 9.44 0.69
C LEU A 315 7.85 9.69 2.03
N THR A 316 7.95 10.90 2.54
CA THR A 316 7.30 11.40 3.76
C THR A 316 6.83 12.83 3.53
N PHE A 317 5.76 13.22 4.18
CA PHE A 317 5.33 14.61 4.19
C PHE A 317 6.34 15.52 4.91
N SER A 318 6.33 16.80 4.57
CA SER A 318 6.98 17.83 5.39
C SER A 318 6.25 17.96 6.75
N PRO A 319 6.90 18.47 7.81
CA PRO A 319 6.24 18.65 9.11
C PRO A 319 4.92 19.44 9.03
N ASP A 320 4.89 20.52 8.29
CA ASP A 320 3.69 21.35 8.10
C ASP A 320 2.57 20.56 7.40
N MET A 321 2.93 19.74 6.41
CA MET A 321 1.98 18.89 5.71
C MET A 321 1.50 17.72 6.57
N GLU A 322 2.35 17.17 7.45
CA GLU A 322 1.94 16.13 8.39
C GLU A 322 0.85 16.63 9.35
N ASP A 323 0.97 17.86 9.85
CA ASP A 323 -0.03 18.45 10.75
C ASP A 323 -1.34 18.77 10.01
N TYR A 324 -1.24 19.26 8.77
CA TYR A 324 -2.41 19.42 7.91
C TYR A 324 -3.12 18.08 7.65
N VAL A 325 -2.38 17.02 7.30
CA VAL A 325 -2.96 15.69 7.04
C VAL A 325 -3.62 15.11 8.30
N LYS A 326 -3.03 15.31 9.49
CA LYS A 326 -3.66 14.92 10.76
C LYS A 326 -4.99 15.65 11.00
N SER A 327 -5.05 16.94 10.68
CA SER A 327 -6.30 17.70 10.74
C SER A 327 -7.34 17.16 9.75
N LEU A 328 -6.93 16.99 8.48
CA LEU A 328 -7.79 16.47 7.43
C LEU A 328 -8.33 15.05 7.75
N GLN A 329 -7.53 14.20 8.36
CA GLN A 329 -7.95 12.84 8.74
C GLN A 329 -9.11 12.85 9.74
N LYS A 330 -9.27 13.88 10.57
CA LYS A 330 -10.39 14.00 11.50
C LYS A 330 -11.74 14.09 10.78
N ASP A 331 -11.79 14.71 9.61
CA ASP A 331 -12.99 14.83 8.79
C ASP A 331 -13.45 13.47 8.21
N PHE A 332 -12.56 12.48 8.20
CA PHE A 332 -12.83 11.13 7.72
C PHE A 332 -12.97 10.10 8.83
N MET A 333 -13.02 10.55 10.09
CA MET A 333 -13.26 9.69 11.25
C MET A 333 -14.72 9.78 11.67
N PRO A 334 -15.31 8.73 12.24
CA PRO A 334 -16.63 8.82 12.85
C PRO A 334 -16.61 9.85 13.99
N GLU A 335 -17.74 10.51 14.22
CA GLU A 335 -17.90 11.42 15.34
C GLU A 335 -17.64 10.68 16.67
N ASP A 336 -16.81 11.29 17.50
CA ASP A 336 -16.55 10.78 18.85
C ASP A 336 -17.68 11.22 19.81
N THR A 337 -18.75 10.44 19.77
CA THR A 337 -19.89 10.67 20.67
C THR A 337 -19.49 10.55 22.14
N GLN A 338 -18.46 9.76 22.47
CA GLN A 338 -18.01 9.57 23.85
C GLN A 338 -17.35 10.81 24.41
N THR A 339 -16.47 11.47 23.62
CA THR A 339 -15.87 12.76 24.01
C THR A 339 -16.93 13.79 24.26
N GLY A 340 -17.91 13.92 23.37
CA GLY A 340 -19.04 14.86 23.58
C GLY A 340 -19.85 14.58 24.83
N MET A 341 -20.16 13.32 25.12
CA MET A 341 -20.88 12.92 26.32
C MET A 341 -20.06 13.20 27.59
N ILE A 342 -18.76 12.88 27.60
CA ILE A 342 -17.90 13.16 28.76
C ILE A 342 -17.76 14.66 28.98
N GLN A 343 -17.55 15.47 27.94
CA GLN A 343 -17.43 16.91 28.05
C GLN A 343 -18.72 17.53 28.60
N ALA A 344 -19.87 17.16 28.03
CA ALA A 344 -21.19 17.66 28.51
C ALA A 344 -21.47 17.29 29.97
N PHE A 345 -21.07 16.09 30.40
CA PHE A 345 -21.17 15.70 31.81
C PHE A 345 -20.24 16.54 32.68
N LEU A 346 -18.99 16.72 32.29
CA LEU A 346 -17.97 17.43 33.05
C LEU A 346 -18.25 18.95 33.12
N ASP A 347 -18.87 19.53 32.13
CA ASP A 347 -19.29 20.94 32.15
C ASP A 347 -20.33 21.21 33.27
N ASN A 348 -21.18 20.20 33.54
CA ASN A 348 -22.20 20.26 34.60
C ASN A 348 -21.77 19.59 35.92
N TYR A 349 -20.59 18.99 35.96
CA TYR A 349 -20.09 18.27 37.14
C TYR A 349 -19.59 19.27 38.20
N GLU A 350 -20.11 19.20 39.43
CA GLU A 350 -19.84 20.21 40.45
C GLU A 350 -18.50 20.01 41.19
N GLU A 351 -18.00 18.79 41.24
CA GLU A 351 -16.77 18.46 41.99
C GLU A 351 -15.48 18.86 41.24
N ASP A 352 -14.42 19.12 42.01
CA ASP A 352 -13.14 19.52 41.47
C ASP A 352 -12.28 18.34 40.92
N TYR A 353 -12.65 17.09 41.25
CA TYR A 353 -11.92 15.91 40.90
C TYR A 353 -12.83 14.86 40.26
N VAL A 354 -12.37 14.23 39.20
CA VAL A 354 -13.06 13.12 38.54
C VAL A 354 -12.10 11.96 38.31
N CYS A 355 -12.63 10.73 38.25
CA CYS A 355 -11.88 9.52 37.90
C CYS A 355 -12.60 8.70 36.85
N SER A 356 -11.90 7.76 36.26
CA SER A 356 -12.46 6.88 35.22
C SER A 356 -13.72 6.12 35.70
N THR A 357 -13.80 5.77 36.98
CA THR A 357 -14.95 5.04 37.51
C THR A 357 -16.22 5.92 37.53
N ILE A 358 -16.09 7.20 37.89
CA ILE A 358 -17.23 8.15 37.88
C ILE A 358 -17.74 8.32 36.44
N ILE A 359 -16.82 8.55 35.48
CA ILE A 359 -17.20 8.69 34.07
C ILE A 359 -17.86 7.41 33.56
N TYR A 360 -17.32 6.23 33.91
CA TYR A 360 -17.89 4.96 33.52
C TYR A 360 -19.31 4.75 34.02
N GLN A 361 -19.56 5.12 35.26
CA GLN A 361 -20.88 4.96 35.91
C GLN A 361 -21.89 6.03 35.48
N GLU A 362 -21.49 7.30 35.50
CA GLU A 362 -22.41 8.41 35.30
C GLU A 362 -22.64 8.73 33.81
N VAL A 363 -21.59 8.62 32.95
CA VAL A 363 -21.70 8.95 31.53
C VAL A 363 -22.12 7.75 30.71
N PHE A 364 -21.53 6.58 30.99
CA PHE A 364 -21.82 5.38 30.21
C PHE A 364 -22.88 4.47 30.84
N HIS A 365 -23.41 4.86 32.01
CA HIS A 365 -24.44 4.11 32.73
C HIS A 365 -24.09 2.63 32.94
N GLN A 366 -22.82 2.34 33.24
CA GLN A 366 -22.34 0.99 33.46
C GLN A 366 -22.09 0.75 34.94
N GLU A 367 -22.43 -0.44 35.43
CA GLU A 367 -22.20 -0.84 36.82
C GLU A 367 -20.96 -1.72 36.97
N GLY A 368 -20.33 -1.66 38.14
CA GLY A 368 -19.22 -2.54 38.51
C GLY A 368 -17.84 -1.94 38.32
N ILE A 369 -16.83 -2.82 38.15
CA ILE A 369 -15.42 -2.45 38.00
C ILE A 369 -15.13 -2.09 36.55
N VAL A 370 -14.53 -0.91 36.34
CA VAL A 370 -14.13 -0.45 35.00
C VAL A 370 -13.13 -1.45 34.38
N PRO A 371 -13.42 -2.03 33.21
CA PRO A 371 -12.47 -2.85 32.49
C PRO A 371 -11.18 -2.10 32.18
N LYS A 372 -10.02 -2.75 32.22
CA LYS A 372 -8.72 -2.08 32.00
C LYS A 372 -8.64 -1.33 30.64
N TRP A 373 -9.21 -1.91 29.59
CA TRP A 373 -9.23 -1.28 28.27
C TRP A 373 -10.05 -0.01 28.28
N GLN A 374 -11.20 0.01 28.94
CA GLN A 374 -12.10 1.16 29.02
C GLN A 374 -11.56 2.24 29.96
N SER A 375 -10.92 1.85 31.08
CA SER A 375 -10.19 2.79 31.93
C SER A 375 -9.04 3.48 31.17
N LYS A 376 -8.36 2.76 30.27
CA LYS A 376 -7.35 3.35 29.40
C LYS A 376 -7.97 4.31 28.39
N GLU A 377 -9.06 3.92 27.76
CA GLU A 377 -9.78 4.73 26.78
C GLU A 377 -10.29 6.05 27.40
N ILE A 378 -10.96 5.98 28.55
CA ILE A 378 -11.38 7.17 29.30
C ILE A 378 -10.16 8.03 29.65
N GLY A 379 -9.06 7.42 30.08
CA GLY A 379 -7.83 8.14 30.38
C GLY A 379 -7.25 8.89 29.20
N ASP A 380 -7.24 8.27 28.03
CA ASP A 380 -6.74 8.86 26.81
C ASP A 380 -7.65 10.02 26.33
N LEU A 381 -8.99 9.91 26.52
CA LEU A 381 -9.96 11.00 26.26
C LEU A 381 -9.70 12.19 27.15
N MET A 382 -9.62 11.96 28.46
CA MET A 382 -9.41 13.00 29.46
C MET A 382 -8.06 13.72 29.29
N ASP A 383 -7.03 13.01 28.86
CA ASP A 383 -5.68 13.57 28.74
C ASP A 383 -5.48 14.38 27.44
N ASN A 384 -6.28 14.11 26.36
CA ASN A 384 -6.00 14.66 25.03
C ASN A 384 -7.15 15.45 24.39
N GLU A 385 -8.42 15.16 24.75
CA GLU A 385 -9.60 15.71 24.05
C GLU A 385 -10.49 16.57 24.96
N ILE A 386 -10.50 16.29 26.25
CA ILE A 386 -11.37 17.02 27.21
C ILE A 386 -10.71 18.33 27.62
N THR A 387 -11.48 19.42 27.53
CA THR A 387 -11.03 20.75 27.92
C THR A 387 -11.48 21.10 29.35
N GLY A 388 -10.73 22.00 30.00
CA GLY A 388 -11.05 22.46 31.36
C GLY A 388 -10.62 21.53 32.49
N TRP A 389 -9.91 20.42 32.16
CA TRP A 389 -9.42 19.46 33.15
C TRP A 389 -7.96 19.14 32.90
N GLU A 390 -7.18 18.95 33.96
CA GLU A 390 -5.77 18.58 33.91
C GLU A 390 -5.52 17.28 34.69
N LYS A 391 -4.52 16.53 34.24
CA LYS A 391 -4.11 15.30 34.92
C LYS A 391 -3.63 15.61 36.32
N HIS A 392 -4.24 14.94 37.30
CA HIS A 392 -3.86 14.99 38.71
C HIS A 392 -3.35 13.61 39.15
N GLY A 393 -2.62 13.49 40.21
CA GLY A 393 -2.17 12.21 40.73
C GLY A 393 -3.32 11.36 41.32
N ASN A 394 -3.04 10.65 42.42
CA ASN A 394 -4.04 9.90 43.13
C ASN A 394 -4.89 10.79 44.02
N HIS A 395 -6.22 10.66 43.92
CA HIS A 395 -7.17 11.34 44.78
C HIS A 395 -8.08 10.30 45.46
N ARG A 396 -8.49 10.57 46.70
CA ARG A 396 -9.40 9.70 47.46
C ARG A 396 -10.85 10.19 47.27
N PHE A 397 -11.65 9.38 46.63
CA PHE A 397 -13.06 9.64 46.37
C PHE A 397 -13.95 9.08 47.48
N SER A 398 -15.08 9.72 47.75
CA SER A 398 -16.13 9.24 48.63
C SER A 398 -16.97 8.12 47.97
N GLY A 399 -18.00 7.64 48.67
CA GLY A 399 -18.96 6.66 48.06
C GLY A 399 -18.38 5.26 47.76
N GLY A 400 -17.29 4.82 48.46
CA GLY A 400 -16.74 3.49 48.28
C GLY A 400 -15.73 3.37 47.10
N LEU A 401 -15.47 4.43 46.36
CA LEU A 401 -14.58 4.42 45.20
C LEU A 401 -13.07 4.34 45.57
N GLY A 402 -12.73 4.71 46.82
CA GLY A 402 -11.34 4.61 47.29
C GLY A 402 -10.39 5.60 46.63
N THR A 403 -9.11 5.23 46.55
CA THR A 403 -8.06 6.09 45.97
C THR A 403 -7.82 5.67 44.52
N GLN A 404 -8.01 6.63 43.59
CA GLN A 404 -7.85 6.40 42.14
C GLN A 404 -7.06 7.54 41.49
N ARG A 405 -6.50 7.28 40.30
CA ARG A 405 -5.99 8.33 39.43
C ARG A 405 -7.13 9.26 39.06
N SER A 406 -6.87 10.57 39.01
CA SER A 406 -7.87 11.59 38.84
C SER A 406 -7.42 12.69 37.88
N TRP A 407 -8.41 13.43 37.43
CA TRP A 407 -8.24 14.71 36.76
C TRP A 407 -8.84 15.78 37.63
N LYS A 408 -8.25 16.98 37.62
CA LYS A 408 -8.64 18.13 38.40
C LYS A 408 -9.15 19.23 37.47
N ARG A 409 -10.23 19.92 37.86
CA ARG A 409 -10.77 21.03 37.10
C ARG A 409 -9.80 22.20 37.09
N ILE A 410 -9.52 22.75 35.92
CA ILE A 410 -8.74 23.96 35.72
C ILE A 410 -9.68 25.14 36.05
N ARG A 411 -9.43 25.82 37.17
CA ARG A 411 -10.14 27.05 37.49
C ARG A 411 -9.30 28.23 37.02
N PRO A 412 -9.91 29.25 36.36
CA PRO A 412 -9.17 30.45 35.99
C PRO A 412 -8.64 31.12 37.27
N LYS A 413 -7.37 31.52 37.24
CA LYS A 413 -6.78 32.26 38.36
C LYS A 413 -7.51 33.58 38.49
N LYS A 414 -8.16 33.78 39.61
CA LYS A 414 -8.73 35.08 39.97
C LYS A 414 -7.64 36.00 40.51
N ASP A 415 -7.61 37.25 40.06
CA ASP A 415 -6.78 38.27 40.67
C ASP A 415 -7.22 38.52 42.13
N PRO A 416 -6.34 39.09 42.98
CA PRO A 416 -6.68 39.40 44.35
C PRO A 416 -7.96 40.22 44.50
N ASP A 417 -8.36 40.96 43.48
CA ASP A 417 -9.55 41.80 43.41
C ASP A 417 -10.80 41.08 42.90
N GLY A 418 -10.72 39.74 42.65
CA GLY A 418 -11.85 38.89 42.25
C GLY A 418 -12.23 38.92 40.77
N PHE A 419 -11.44 39.56 39.92
CA PHE A 419 -11.68 39.61 38.48
C PHE A 419 -10.92 38.48 37.76
N VAL A 420 -11.51 37.95 36.68
CA VAL A 420 -10.89 36.96 35.80
C VAL A 420 -10.07 37.72 34.77
N LYS A 421 -8.76 37.42 34.64
CA LYS A 421 -7.99 37.94 33.50
C LYS A 421 -8.48 37.30 32.23
N VAL A 422 -8.98 38.12 31.31
CA VAL A 422 -9.27 37.74 29.95
C VAL A 422 -7.96 37.91 29.18
N ASP A 423 -7.53 36.90 28.42
CA ASP A 423 -6.36 36.99 27.53
C ASP A 423 -6.63 38.09 26.48
N GLU A 424 -5.65 38.95 26.23
CA GLU A 424 -5.74 40.08 25.29
C GLU A 424 -6.11 39.70 23.84
N ASN A 425 -6.27 38.40 23.53
CA ASN A 425 -6.66 37.87 22.23
C ASN A 425 -8.06 37.21 22.19
N GLU A 426 -8.85 37.23 23.27
CA GLU A 426 -10.23 36.76 23.22
C GLU A 426 -11.15 37.95 22.87
N GLU A 427 -11.83 37.89 21.73
CA GLU A 427 -12.90 38.82 21.37
C GLU A 427 -14.01 38.73 22.40
N LEU A 428 -14.31 39.87 23.03
CA LEU A 428 -15.39 39.95 23.98
C LEU A 428 -16.75 39.72 23.27
N PRO A 429 -17.67 38.94 23.85
CA PRO A 429 -18.93 38.54 23.18
C PRO A 429 -19.94 39.66 22.97
N PHE A 430 -19.52 40.93 23.04
CA PHE A 430 -20.37 42.11 22.82
C PHE A 430 -19.61 43.21 22.06
N GLU A 431 -19.50 43.02 20.74
CA GLU A 431 -19.53 44.12 19.75
C GLU A 431 -20.44 43.74 18.59
#